data_0f263c6cde46367510898df1f8ecaba2
#
_entry.id   0f263c6cde46367510898df1f8ecaba2
#
_cell.length_a   1.000
_cell.length_b   1.000
_cell.length_c   1.000
_cell.angle_alpha   90.00
_cell.angle_beta   90.00
_cell.angle_gamma   90.00
#
_symmetry.space_group_name_H-M   'P 1'
#
loop_
_entity.id
_entity.type
_entity.pdbx_description
1 polymer ?
#
loop_
_entity_poly.entity_id
_entity_poly.type
_entity_poly.pdbx_seq_one_letter_code
_entity_poly.pdbx_strand_id
1 'polypeptide(L)'
;AGVGTVVTAICAEAWKEPAKAFERGFAAWRSLESPSIELLLGLEGCEPVAAGWIGEEDLSLVSIASLTWNGMNSLGGGIGTDEDLTQAGRRLADRLVRSGILLDVSHLCDRSRGTLLGMGLPVVATHCNCRKLCDIPRNLPDDDIREIASLGGVIGITFVPDFLGADADVRMLIDHVEHAVDVAGIEHVGFGSDFDGVGNLPAGIRGCESWPAVLAGLSDRGFKEMDVHRIAGSNWRRVFKQFGGKR
;
A
#
# COMPACT_ATOMS: atom_id res chain seq x y z
N ALA A 1 -5.36 -20.56 -5.91
CA ALA A 1 -5.54 -19.17 -6.36
C ALA A 1 -4.27 -18.56 -6.97
N GLY A 2 -3.09 -19.17 -6.83
CA GLY A 2 -1.86 -18.72 -7.50
C GLY A 2 -1.22 -17.47 -6.89
N VAL A 3 -1.53 -17.11 -5.64
CA VAL A 3 -0.85 -16.04 -4.91
C VAL A 3 0.57 -16.50 -4.60
N GLY A 4 1.58 -15.72 -5.04
CA GLY A 4 2.99 -16.07 -4.87
C GLY A 4 3.71 -15.21 -3.81
N THR A 5 3.23 -13.99 -3.57
CA THR A 5 3.82 -13.05 -2.60
C THR A 5 2.71 -12.30 -1.89
N VAL A 6 2.82 -12.12 -0.59
CA VAL A 6 1.88 -11.35 0.22
C VAL A 6 2.66 -10.38 1.11
N VAL A 7 2.22 -9.13 1.15
CA VAL A 7 2.66 -8.18 2.18
C VAL A 7 1.69 -8.27 3.34
N THR A 8 2.23 -8.61 4.52
CA THR A 8 1.48 -8.61 5.78
C THR A 8 1.87 -7.37 6.57
N ALA A 9 0.93 -6.47 6.80
CA ALA A 9 1.20 -5.23 7.51
C ALA A 9 0.93 -5.35 9.02
N ILE A 10 1.80 -4.74 9.83
CA ILE A 10 1.54 -4.50 11.25
C ILE A 10 1.05 -3.06 11.36
N CYS A 11 -0.21 -2.88 11.78
CA CYS A 11 -0.80 -1.60 12.13
C CYS A 11 -1.05 -1.57 13.64
N ALA A 12 -0.35 -0.72 14.36
CA ALA A 12 -0.48 -0.65 15.81
C ALA A 12 -0.83 0.75 16.35
N GLU A 13 -0.78 1.78 15.52
CA GLU A 13 -1.07 3.17 15.95
C GLU A 13 -2.51 3.34 16.47
N ALA A 14 -3.46 2.54 15.98
CA ALA A 14 -4.85 2.57 16.42
C ALA A 14 -5.09 1.91 17.80
N TRP A 15 -4.10 1.26 18.40
CA TRP A 15 -4.26 0.49 19.62
C TRP A 15 -3.97 1.31 20.88
N LYS A 16 -4.61 0.94 22.00
CA LYS A 16 -4.40 1.61 23.30
C LYS A 16 -2.97 1.48 23.82
N GLU A 17 -2.29 0.40 23.48
CA GLU A 17 -0.90 0.09 23.86
C GLU A 17 -0.08 -0.23 22.60
N PRO A 18 0.28 0.78 21.79
CA PRO A 18 0.92 0.57 20.49
C PRO A 18 2.21 -0.25 20.56
N ALA A 19 3.09 0.02 21.53
CA ALA A 19 4.35 -0.71 21.70
C ALA A 19 4.12 -2.23 21.86
N LYS A 20 3.21 -2.62 22.75
CA LYS A 20 2.87 -4.04 22.94
C LYS A 20 2.17 -4.65 21.72
N ALA A 21 1.37 -3.86 20.99
CA ALA A 21 0.74 -4.33 19.76
C ALA A 21 1.79 -4.62 18.68
N PHE A 22 2.83 -3.77 18.57
CA PHE A 22 3.97 -4.01 17.68
C PHE A 22 4.77 -5.25 18.07
N GLU A 23 5.14 -5.40 19.34
CA GLU A 23 5.86 -6.60 19.83
C GLU A 23 5.10 -7.89 19.48
N ARG A 24 3.78 -7.91 19.73
CA ARG A 24 2.93 -9.06 19.37
C ARG A 24 2.87 -9.27 17.85
N GLY A 25 2.75 -8.20 17.07
CA GLY A 25 2.73 -8.26 15.61
C GLY A 25 4.02 -8.85 15.04
N PHE A 26 5.18 -8.39 15.52
CA PHE A 26 6.48 -8.96 15.13
C PHE A 26 6.64 -10.42 15.56
N ALA A 27 6.23 -10.76 16.78
CA ALA A 27 6.27 -12.15 17.26
C ALA A 27 5.37 -13.05 16.40
N ALA A 28 4.16 -12.60 16.10
CA ALA A 28 3.24 -13.31 15.20
C ALA A 28 3.83 -13.48 13.80
N TRP A 29 4.37 -12.41 13.22
CA TRP A 29 4.97 -12.46 11.88
C TRP A 29 6.14 -13.44 11.81
N ARG A 30 7.04 -13.44 12.84
CA ARG A 30 8.15 -14.39 12.91
C ARG A 30 7.71 -15.85 13.05
N SER A 31 6.51 -16.10 13.54
CA SER A 31 5.95 -17.45 13.64
C SER A 31 5.25 -17.93 12.38
N LEU A 32 5.06 -17.03 11.38
CA LEU A 32 4.44 -17.41 10.12
C LEU A 32 5.38 -18.27 9.29
N GLU A 33 4.90 -19.42 8.91
CA GLU A 33 5.58 -20.32 7.96
C GLU A 33 4.71 -20.48 6.73
N SER A 34 5.29 -20.22 5.56
CA SER A 34 4.61 -20.46 4.29
C SER A 34 5.60 -21.04 3.28
N PRO A 35 5.54 -22.35 3.00
CA PRO A 35 6.48 -22.99 2.09
C PRO A 35 6.25 -22.63 0.61
N SER A 36 5.09 -22.02 0.29
CA SER A 36 4.68 -21.75 -1.09
C SER A 36 4.38 -20.30 -1.40
N ILE A 37 4.37 -19.43 -0.37
CA ILE A 37 4.07 -18.00 -0.52
C ILE A 37 5.20 -17.20 0.14
N GLU A 38 5.78 -16.27 -0.60
CA GLU A 38 6.72 -15.30 -0.06
C GLU A 38 5.96 -14.30 0.83
N LEU A 39 6.40 -14.16 2.08
CA LEU A 39 5.83 -13.21 3.03
C LEU A 39 6.77 -12.01 3.17
N LEU A 40 6.24 -10.81 2.95
CA LEU A 40 6.93 -9.54 3.15
C LEU A 40 6.28 -8.80 4.31
N LEU A 41 7.10 -8.20 5.18
CA LEU A 41 6.60 -7.43 6.31
C LEU A 41 6.38 -5.97 5.92
N GLY A 42 5.18 -5.45 6.20
CA GLY A 42 4.81 -4.05 6.11
C GLY A 42 4.60 -3.40 7.48
N LEU A 43 4.79 -2.10 7.56
CA LEU A 43 4.37 -1.27 8.71
C LEU A 43 3.37 -0.23 8.25
N GLU A 44 2.23 -0.16 8.91
CA GLU A 44 1.28 0.94 8.76
C GLU A 44 1.38 1.88 9.95
N GLY A 45 2.10 2.99 9.73
CA GLY A 45 2.50 3.94 10.74
C GLY A 45 3.87 3.65 11.34
N CYS A 46 4.76 4.63 11.28
CA CYS A 46 6.13 4.55 11.76
C CYS A 46 6.38 5.29 13.09
N GLU A 47 5.33 5.69 13.82
CA GLU A 47 5.48 6.25 15.15
C GLU A 47 6.32 5.35 16.08
N PRO A 48 6.16 4.01 16.08
CA PRO A 48 7.00 3.11 16.88
C PRO A 48 8.47 3.12 16.50
N VAL A 49 8.80 3.37 15.24
CA VAL A 49 10.20 3.54 14.80
C VAL A 49 10.76 4.87 15.32
N ALA A 50 9.96 5.95 15.23
CA ALA A 50 10.33 7.27 15.72
C ALA A 50 10.50 7.30 17.25
N ALA A 51 9.65 6.60 17.97
CA ALA A 51 9.69 6.47 19.43
C ALA A 51 10.78 5.50 19.94
N GLY A 52 11.47 4.80 19.04
CA GLY A 52 12.53 3.85 19.42
C GLY A 52 12.02 2.54 20.02
N TRP A 53 10.76 2.17 19.78
CA TRP A 53 10.19 0.89 20.23
C TRP A 53 10.60 -0.29 19.33
N ILE A 54 11.01 0.00 18.10
CA ILE A 54 11.49 -0.97 17.11
C ILE A 54 13.00 -0.81 16.98
N GLY A 55 13.75 -1.89 17.26
CA GLY A 55 15.19 -1.93 17.08
C GLY A 55 15.59 -2.08 15.61
N GLU A 56 16.88 -1.86 15.31
CA GLU A 56 17.42 -2.01 13.94
C GLU A 56 17.25 -3.44 13.39
N GLU A 57 17.35 -4.45 14.27
CA GLU A 57 17.15 -5.85 13.89
C GLU A 57 15.74 -6.08 13.35
N ASP A 58 14.71 -5.61 14.07
CA ASP A 58 13.33 -5.73 13.66
C ASP A 58 13.04 -4.88 12.40
N LEU A 59 13.57 -3.67 12.37
CA LEU A 59 13.42 -2.80 11.20
C LEU A 59 14.04 -3.41 9.94
N SER A 60 15.10 -4.19 10.06
CA SER A 60 15.73 -4.89 8.94
C SER A 60 14.83 -5.95 8.28
N LEU A 61 13.79 -6.40 8.96
CA LEU A 61 12.79 -7.35 8.44
C LEU A 61 11.71 -6.65 7.60
N VAL A 62 11.55 -5.33 7.76
CA VAL A 62 10.50 -4.55 7.09
C VAL A 62 10.87 -4.32 5.64
N SER A 63 9.92 -4.54 4.75
CA SER A 63 10.06 -4.34 3.31
C SER A 63 9.41 -3.05 2.82
N ILE A 64 8.36 -2.60 3.50
CA ILE A 64 7.55 -1.44 3.14
C ILE A 64 6.97 -0.77 4.38
N ALA A 65 6.88 0.56 4.39
CA ALA A 65 6.32 1.28 5.52
C ALA A 65 5.64 2.59 5.12
N SER A 66 4.48 2.88 5.71
CA SER A 66 3.89 4.22 5.71
C SER A 66 4.35 5.01 6.94
N LEU A 67 4.47 6.33 6.82
CA LEU A 67 4.91 7.18 7.95
C LEU A 67 3.81 7.36 8.99
N THR A 68 2.56 7.40 8.55
CA THR A 68 1.38 7.52 9.43
C THR A 68 0.39 6.41 9.13
N TRP A 69 -0.47 6.12 10.09
CA TRP A 69 -1.80 5.57 9.85
C TRP A 69 -2.79 6.73 9.73
N ASN A 70 -4.05 6.60 10.19
CA ASN A 70 -5.01 7.70 10.21
C ASN A 70 -4.70 8.68 11.36
N GLY A 71 -5.01 9.96 11.14
CA GLY A 71 -4.71 10.99 12.14
C GLY A 71 -3.26 11.50 12.10
N MET A 72 -2.91 12.33 13.04
CA MET A 72 -1.57 12.91 13.17
C MET A 72 -0.71 12.07 14.11
N ASN A 73 0.56 11.89 13.76
CA ASN A 73 1.60 11.37 14.65
C ASN A 73 2.82 12.32 14.67
N SER A 74 3.92 11.93 15.30
CA SER A 74 5.13 12.78 15.39
C SER A 74 5.84 12.99 14.04
N LEU A 75 5.48 12.23 13.01
CA LEU A 75 6.11 12.25 11.68
C LEU A 75 5.34 13.11 10.67
N GLY A 76 4.02 13.25 10.83
CA GLY A 76 3.18 14.04 9.93
C GLY A 76 1.70 13.78 10.07
N GLY A 77 0.95 14.35 9.14
CA GLY A 77 -0.51 14.19 9.06
C GLY A 77 -0.91 12.95 8.25
N GLY A 78 -1.73 12.11 8.85
CA GLY A 78 -2.46 11.04 8.17
C GLY A 78 -3.88 11.48 7.78
N ILE A 79 -4.63 10.56 7.19
CA ILE A 79 -6.03 10.80 6.79
C ILE A 79 -6.85 11.34 7.97
N GLY A 80 -7.67 12.34 7.67
CA GLY A 80 -8.48 13.06 8.67
C GLY A 80 -7.79 14.31 9.24
N THR A 81 -6.57 14.63 8.78
CA THR A 81 -5.85 15.86 9.14
C THR A 81 -5.47 16.67 7.89
N ASP A 82 -4.97 17.90 8.10
CA ASP A 82 -4.40 18.74 7.04
C ASP A 82 -2.98 19.21 7.44
N GLU A 83 -2.26 18.34 8.14
CA GLU A 83 -0.90 18.62 8.61
C GLU A 83 0.15 18.09 7.62
N ASP A 84 1.29 18.80 7.54
CA ASP A 84 2.40 18.39 6.68
C ASP A 84 3.34 17.40 7.38
N LEU A 85 4.23 16.79 6.61
CA LEU A 85 5.34 16.03 7.17
C LEU A 85 6.22 16.92 8.05
N THR A 86 6.48 16.44 9.25
CA THR A 86 7.43 17.10 10.15
C THR A 86 8.87 16.91 9.65
N GLN A 87 9.80 17.65 10.20
CA GLN A 87 11.21 17.43 9.91
C GLN A 87 11.68 16.01 10.32
N ALA A 88 11.09 15.45 11.38
CA ALA A 88 11.35 14.09 11.81
C ALA A 88 10.84 13.08 10.76
N GLY A 89 9.62 13.29 10.22
CA GLY A 89 9.06 12.47 9.15
C GLY A 89 9.91 12.46 7.90
N ARG A 90 10.37 13.65 7.44
CA ARG A 90 11.27 13.75 6.27
C ARG A 90 12.60 13.00 6.47
N ARG A 91 13.21 13.12 7.66
CA ARG A 91 14.45 12.40 7.99
C ARG A 91 14.23 10.90 8.07
N LEU A 92 13.10 10.46 8.64
CA LEU A 92 12.80 9.04 8.71
C LEU A 92 12.53 8.46 7.32
N ALA A 93 11.79 9.15 6.45
CA ALA A 93 11.55 8.73 5.08
C ALA A 93 12.87 8.46 4.33
N ASP A 94 13.81 9.40 4.39
CA ASP A 94 15.14 9.28 3.78
C ASP A 94 15.94 8.09 4.39
N ARG A 95 15.88 7.90 5.72
CA ARG A 95 16.52 6.75 6.39
C ARG A 95 15.92 5.42 5.93
N LEU A 96 14.59 5.29 5.87
CA LEU A 96 13.92 4.06 5.44
C LEU A 96 14.32 3.67 4.03
N VAL A 97 14.33 4.61 3.09
CA VAL A 97 14.77 4.35 1.71
C VAL A 97 16.22 3.90 1.65
N ARG A 98 17.12 4.54 2.39
CA ARG A 98 18.55 4.11 2.46
C ARG A 98 18.72 2.73 3.08
N SER A 99 17.79 2.30 3.91
CA SER A 99 17.75 0.95 4.48
C SER A 99 17.10 -0.08 3.54
N GLY A 100 16.66 0.33 2.35
CA GLY A 100 16.00 -0.53 1.37
C GLY A 100 14.53 -0.82 1.73
N ILE A 101 13.88 0.05 2.50
CA ILE A 101 12.47 -0.03 2.85
C ILE A 101 11.69 0.89 1.93
N LEU A 102 10.70 0.36 1.20
CA LEU A 102 9.82 1.14 0.34
C LEU A 102 8.93 2.05 1.18
N LEU A 103 8.73 3.28 0.70
CA LEU A 103 7.78 4.20 1.32
C LEU A 103 6.39 4.01 0.71
N ASP A 104 5.39 3.88 1.58
CA ASP A 104 3.99 3.83 1.20
C ASP A 104 3.30 5.17 1.48
N VAL A 105 2.63 5.73 0.49
CA VAL A 105 1.86 6.96 0.65
C VAL A 105 0.44 6.72 1.17
N SER A 106 0.00 5.46 1.23
CA SER A 106 -1.30 5.12 1.80
C SER A 106 -1.41 5.65 3.23
N HIS A 107 -2.59 6.11 3.63
CA HIS A 107 -2.87 6.78 4.90
C HIS A 107 -2.31 8.21 5.09
N LEU A 108 -1.39 8.70 4.27
CA LEU A 108 -0.98 10.11 4.34
C LEU A 108 -2.13 11.04 3.89
N CYS A 109 -2.35 12.14 4.60
CA CYS A 109 -3.21 13.21 4.11
C CYS A 109 -2.59 13.87 2.87
N ASP A 110 -3.38 14.63 2.12
CA ASP A 110 -2.95 15.24 0.85
C ASP A 110 -1.67 16.08 1.03
N ARG A 111 -1.56 16.82 2.11
CA ARG A 111 -0.43 17.70 2.37
C ARG A 111 0.86 16.93 2.66
N SER A 112 0.81 15.96 3.58
CA SER A 112 1.96 15.09 3.88
C SER A 112 2.37 14.29 2.65
N ARG A 113 1.41 13.78 1.86
CA ARG A 113 1.66 13.04 0.63
C ARG A 113 2.34 13.90 -0.42
N GLY A 114 1.83 15.10 -0.68
CA GLY A 114 2.46 16.05 -1.62
C GLY A 114 3.90 16.36 -1.25
N THR A 115 4.17 16.55 0.05
CA THR A 115 5.54 16.74 0.54
C THR A 115 6.41 15.51 0.31
N LEU A 116 5.92 14.30 0.62
CA LEU A 116 6.70 13.07 0.43
C LEU A 116 7.02 12.85 -1.06
N LEU A 117 6.04 13.02 -1.95
CA LEU A 117 6.23 12.95 -3.39
C LEU A 117 7.28 13.97 -3.87
N GLY A 118 7.20 15.21 -3.39
CA GLY A 118 8.16 16.27 -3.71
C GLY A 118 9.61 16.02 -3.23
N MET A 119 9.83 15.02 -2.37
CA MET A 119 11.20 14.60 -1.99
C MET A 119 11.90 13.78 -3.09
N GLY A 120 11.20 13.30 -4.11
CA GLY A 120 11.76 12.50 -5.19
C GLY A 120 12.27 11.12 -4.76
N LEU A 121 11.80 10.60 -3.63
CA LEU A 121 12.16 9.28 -3.13
C LEU A 121 11.32 8.18 -3.80
N PRO A 122 11.82 6.93 -3.89
CA PRO A 122 11.00 5.81 -4.31
C PRO A 122 9.80 5.61 -3.39
N VAL A 123 8.61 5.72 -3.95
CA VAL A 123 7.34 5.57 -3.22
C VAL A 123 6.37 4.67 -3.96
N VAL A 124 5.43 4.11 -3.24
CA VAL A 124 4.29 3.36 -3.78
C VAL A 124 3.02 3.76 -3.03
N ALA A 125 1.87 3.39 -3.56
CA ALA A 125 0.61 3.37 -2.83
C ALA A 125 0.18 1.91 -2.68
N THR A 126 0.28 1.34 -1.49
CA THR A 126 -0.01 -0.09 -1.32
C THR A 126 -1.49 -0.41 -1.51
N HIS A 127 -2.39 0.48 -1.07
CA HIS A 127 -3.83 0.25 -1.09
C HIS A 127 -4.61 1.58 -1.19
N CYS A 128 -4.67 2.11 -2.42
CA CYS A 128 -5.39 3.34 -2.76
C CYS A 128 -6.17 3.15 -4.05
N ASN A 129 -7.28 3.90 -4.19
CA ASN A 129 -8.07 3.95 -5.42
C ASN A 129 -7.97 5.33 -6.08
N CYS A 130 -8.76 5.57 -7.13
CA CYS A 130 -8.72 6.79 -7.92
C CYS A 130 -9.77 7.80 -7.43
N ARG A 131 -9.33 8.98 -7.00
CA ARG A 131 -10.22 10.05 -6.51
C ARG A 131 -11.20 10.53 -7.58
N LYS A 132 -10.80 10.44 -8.82
CA LYS A 132 -11.64 10.79 -9.97
C LYS A 132 -12.93 9.96 -10.05
N LEU A 133 -12.89 8.70 -9.59
CA LEU A 133 -14.04 7.80 -9.63
C LEU A 133 -14.82 7.80 -8.31
N CYS A 134 -14.12 7.97 -7.19
CA CYS A 134 -14.74 8.08 -5.87
C CYS A 134 -14.00 9.17 -5.08
N ASP A 135 -14.64 10.35 -4.96
CA ASP A 135 -14.03 11.56 -4.38
C ASP A 135 -14.01 11.52 -2.85
N ILE A 136 -13.02 10.81 -2.33
CA ILE A 136 -12.73 10.75 -0.90
C ILE A 136 -11.24 11.01 -0.64
N PRO A 137 -10.85 11.50 0.56
CA PRO A 137 -9.45 11.81 0.89
C PRO A 137 -8.51 10.60 0.81
N ARG A 138 -9.04 9.39 0.97
CA ARG A 138 -8.26 8.13 0.94
C ARG A 138 -7.81 7.75 -0.47
N ASN A 139 -8.51 8.24 -1.49
CA ASN A 139 -8.20 8.00 -2.89
C ASN A 139 -7.21 9.03 -3.45
N LEU A 140 -6.42 8.63 -4.43
CA LEU A 140 -5.38 9.44 -5.04
C LEU A 140 -5.93 10.33 -6.16
N PRO A 141 -5.60 11.63 -6.18
CA PRO A 141 -5.78 12.46 -7.38
C PRO A 141 -4.89 11.97 -8.52
N ASP A 142 -5.28 12.25 -9.76
CA ASP A 142 -4.54 11.83 -10.96
C ASP A 142 -3.09 12.35 -10.99
N ASP A 143 -2.84 13.55 -10.44
CA ASP A 143 -1.49 14.11 -10.38
C ASP A 143 -0.57 13.31 -9.45
N ASP A 144 -1.09 12.86 -8.31
CA ASP A 144 -0.32 11.99 -7.40
C ASP A 144 -0.07 10.61 -8.02
N ILE A 145 -1.06 10.06 -8.75
CA ILE A 145 -0.90 8.81 -9.49
C ILE A 145 0.22 8.92 -10.53
N ARG A 146 0.27 10.03 -11.30
CA ARG A 146 1.34 10.31 -12.26
C ARG A 146 2.70 10.44 -11.57
N GLU A 147 2.74 11.16 -10.44
CA GLU A 147 4.00 11.37 -9.73
C GLU A 147 4.55 10.06 -9.14
N ILE A 148 3.71 9.21 -8.53
CA ILE A 148 4.13 7.88 -8.06
C ILE A 148 4.69 7.06 -9.22
N ALA A 149 4.05 7.08 -10.39
CA ALA A 149 4.52 6.39 -11.58
C ALA A 149 5.86 6.95 -12.07
N SER A 150 6.04 8.29 -12.08
CA SER A 150 7.27 8.96 -12.49
C SER A 150 8.47 8.57 -11.62
N LEU A 151 8.22 8.31 -10.33
CA LEU A 151 9.20 7.83 -9.35
C LEU A 151 9.42 6.31 -9.45
N GLY A 152 8.83 5.63 -10.42
CA GLY A 152 8.97 4.19 -10.66
C GLY A 152 8.08 3.30 -9.78
N GLY A 153 7.18 3.89 -9.02
CA GLY A 153 6.30 3.20 -8.07
C GLY A 153 5.17 2.38 -8.70
N VAL A 154 4.31 1.85 -7.84
CA VAL A 154 3.10 1.10 -8.18
C VAL A 154 1.94 1.59 -7.32
N ILE A 155 0.77 1.68 -7.93
CA ILE A 155 -0.51 1.95 -7.28
C ILE A 155 -1.24 0.62 -7.10
N GLY A 156 -1.41 0.17 -5.86
CA GLY A 156 -2.19 -1.00 -5.48
C GLY A 156 -3.65 -0.65 -5.32
N ILE A 157 -4.49 -1.05 -6.27
CA ILE A 157 -5.94 -0.85 -6.20
C ILE A 157 -6.52 -1.71 -5.09
N THR A 158 -7.20 -1.08 -4.15
CA THR A 158 -7.74 -1.75 -2.96
C THR A 158 -9.20 -2.17 -3.15
N PHE A 159 -9.58 -3.19 -2.38
CA PHE A 159 -10.92 -3.78 -2.41
C PHE A 159 -11.83 -3.22 -1.31
N VAL A 160 -11.41 -2.16 -0.64
CA VAL A 160 -12.23 -1.46 0.37
C VAL A 160 -13.46 -0.86 -0.31
N PRO A 161 -14.69 -1.28 0.06
CA PRO A 161 -15.89 -0.82 -0.65
C PRO A 161 -16.08 0.69 -0.63
N ASP A 162 -15.82 1.32 0.51
CA ASP A 162 -15.97 2.77 0.68
C ASP A 162 -15.04 3.59 -0.23
N PHE A 163 -13.96 2.97 -0.76
CA PHE A 163 -13.01 3.64 -1.66
C PHE A 163 -13.32 3.38 -3.12
N LEU A 164 -14.18 2.40 -3.41
CA LEU A 164 -14.67 2.11 -4.76
C LEU A 164 -15.88 2.97 -5.12
N GLY A 165 -16.77 3.21 -4.17
CA GLY A 165 -18.00 3.99 -4.37
C GLY A 165 -19.24 3.28 -3.84
N ALA A 166 -20.42 3.87 -4.08
CA ALA A 166 -21.68 3.27 -3.65
C ALA A 166 -21.94 1.93 -4.38
N ASP A 167 -22.46 0.95 -3.66
CA ASP A 167 -22.79 -0.39 -4.20
C ASP A 167 -21.58 -1.10 -4.85
N ALA A 168 -20.41 -0.98 -4.21
CA ALA A 168 -19.14 -1.50 -4.69
C ALA A 168 -19.20 -2.97 -5.13
N ASP A 169 -18.73 -3.24 -6.33
CA ASP A 169 -18.64 -4.58 -6.93
C ASP A 169 -17.31 -4.78 -7.70
N VAL A 170 -17.13 -5.97 -8.28
CA VAL A 170 -15.94 -6.29 -9.09
C VAL A 170 -15.78 -5.36 -10.30
N ARG A 171 -16.86 -4.88 -10.89
CA ARG A 171 -16.79 -3.99 -12.06
C ARG A 171 -16.20 -2.64 -11.68
N MET A 172 -16.63 -2.07 -10.55
CA MET A 172 -16.07 -0.83 -10.03
C MET A 172 -14.60 -0.97 -9.67
N LEU A 173 -14.19 -2.12 -9.10
CA LEU A 173 -12.78 -2.41 -8.87
C LEU A 173 -11.98 -2.34 -10.19
N ILE A 174 -12.50 -2.94 -11.26
CA ILE A 174 -11.84 -2.94 -12.58
C ILE A 174 -11.86 -1.54 -13.20
N ASP A 175 -12.91 -0.74 -13.01
CA ASP A 175 -12.96 0.66 -13.44
C ASP A 175 -11.82 1.48 -12.82
N HIS A 176 -11.53 1.27 -11.52
CA HIS A 176 -10.38 1.89 -10.86
C HIS A 176 -9.03 1.41 -11.42
N VAL A 177 -8.89 0.12 -11.74
CA VAL A 177 -7.69 -0.41 -12.40
C VAL A 177 -7.50 0.24 -13.76
N GLU A 178 -8.55 0.30 -14.59
CA GLU A 178 -8.52 0.89 -15.93
C GLU A 178 -8.13 2.37 -15.86
N HIS A 179 -8.76 3.16 -14.99
CA HIS A 179 -8.42 4.56 -14.80
C HIS A 179 -6.98 4.75 -14.34
N ALA A 180 -6.51 3.95 -13.38
CA ALA A 180 -5.12 4.03 -12.92
C ALA A 180 -4.13 3.69 -14.04
N VAL A 181 -4.45 2.71 -14.90
CA VAL A 181 -3.64 2.36 -16.07
C VAL A 181 -3.63 3.49 -17.10
N ASP A 182 -4.77 4.14 -17.34
CA ASP A 182 -4.86 5.29 -18.26
C ASP A 182 -4.01 6.48 -17.79
N VAL A 183 -3.91 6.68 -16.47
CA VAL A 183 -3.17 7.79 -15.86
C VAL A 183 -1.68 7.50 -15.69
N ALA A 184 -1.33 6.31 -15.19
CA ALA A 184 0.02 5.92 -14.79
C ALA A 184 0.75 5.05 -15.82
N GLY A 185 0.02 4.36 -16.68
CA GLY A 185 0.54 3.29 -17.52
C GLY A 185 0.50 1.92 -16.85
N ILE A 186 0.45 0.87 -17.69
CA ILE A 186 0.24 -0.51 -17.27
C ILE A 186 1.31 -1.05 -16.30
N GLU A 187 2.51 -0.50 -16.33
CA GLU A 187 3.64 -0.95 -15.50
C GLU A 187 3.58 -0.43 -14.06
N HIS A 188 2.63 0.46 -13.76
CA HIS A 188 2.54 1.17 -12.48
C HIS A 188 1.27 0.83 -11.69
N VAL A 189 0.52 -0.20 -12.10
CA VAL A 189 -0.72 -0.60 -11.43
C VAL A 189 -0.63 -2.04 -10.95
N GLY A 190 -1.16 -2.29 -9.77
CA GLY A 190 -1.26 -3.62 -9.16
C GLY A 190 -2.45 -3.69 -8.21
N PHE A 191 -2.51 -4.74 -7.42
CA PHE A 191 -3.52 -4.90 -6.38
C PHE A 191 -2.92 -4.74 -4.98
N GLY A 192 -3.70 -4.16 -4.08
CA GLY A 192 -3.45 -4.07 -2.65
C GLY A 192 -4.75 -4.28 -1.90
N SER A 193 -5.17 -5.54 -1.76
CA SER A 193 -6.54 -5.93 -1.43
C SER A 193 -7.06 -5.40 -0.11
N ASP A 194 -6.20 -5.31 0.90
CA ASP A 194 -6.56 -4.94 2.28
C ASP A 194 -7.60 -5.88 2.90
N PHE A 195 -7.56 -7.20 2.55
CA PHE A 195 -8.62 -8.16 2.90
C PHE A 195 -8.84 -8.30 4.40
N ASP A 196 -7.79 -8.26 5.22
CA ASP A 196 -7.91 -8.41 6.67
C ASP A 196 -8.03 -7.07 7.40
N GLY A 197 -7.89 -5.95 6.67
CA GLY A 197 -8.04 -4.58 7.19
C GLY A 197 -9.47 -4.06 7.20
N VAL A 198 -10.42 -4.77 6.57
CA VAL A 198 -11.80 -4.31 6.40
C VAL A 198 -12.84 -5.32 6.87
N GLY A 199 -13.97 -4.81 7.37
CA GLY A 199 -15.06 -5.65 7.88
C GLY A 199 -16.01 -6.20 6.82
N ASN A 200 -16.00 -5.66 5.59
CA ASN A 200 -16.85 -6.05 4.46
C ASN A 200 -16.08 -5.92 3.15
N LEU A 201 -16.52 -6.64 2.14
CA LEU A 201 -15.90 -6.67 0.82
C LEU A 201 -16.91 -6.29 -0.26
N PRO A 202 -16.45 -5.87 -1.46
CA PRO A 202 -17.33 -5.55 -2.59
C PRO A 202 -18.19 -6.75 -3.00
N ALA A 203 -19.36 -6.50 -3.57
CA ALA A 203 -20.22 -7.57 -4.06
C ALA A 203 -19.46 -8.47 -5.06
N GLY A 204 -19.56 -9.78 -4.85
CA GLY A 204 -18.85 -10.80 -5.64
C GLY A 204 -17.44 -11.13 -5.16
N ILE A 205 -16.89 -10.40 -4.17
CA ILE A 205 -15.60 -10.68 -3.54
C ILE A 205 -15.85 -11.32 -2.16
N ARG A 206 -15.07 -12.37 -1.84
CA ARG A 206 -15.15 -13.05 -0.54
C ARG A 206 -13.79 -13.23 0.14
N GLY A 207 -12.72 -12.86 -0.55
CA GLY A 207 -11.34 -13.00 -0.11
C GLY A 207 -10.43 -13.48 -1.26
N CYS A 208 -9.32 -14.10 -0.92
CA CYS A 208 -8.31 -14.56 -1.87
C CYS A 208 -8.85 -15.57 -2.91
N GLU A 209 -9.89 -16.31 -2.60
CA GLU A 209 -10.54 -17.22 -3.55
C GLU A 209 -11.21 -16.50 -4.72
N SER A 210 -11.44 -15.20 -4.62
CA SER A 210 -12.05 -14.38 -5.67
C SER A 210 -11.06 -13.92 -6.76
N TRP A 211 -9.75 -14.12 -6.58
CA TRP A 211 -8.75 -13.71 -7.57
C TRP A 211 -9.04 -14.20 -9.00
N PRO A 212 -9.46 -15.48 -9.25
CA PRO A 212 -9.78 -15.90 -10.60
C PRO A 212 -10.86 -15.05 -11.27
N ALA A 213 -11.89 -14.65 -10.51
CA ALA A 213 -12.97 -13.81 -11.04
C ALA A 213 -12.50 -12.36 -11.32
N VAL A 214 -11.65 -11.80 -10.47
CA VAL A 214 -11.06 -10.47 -10.69
C VAL A 214 -10.19 -10.47 -11.95
N LEU A 215 -9.32 -11.47 -12.11
CA LEU A 215 -8.44 -11.57 -13.28
C LEU A 215 -9.22 -11.84 -14.58
N ALA A 216 -10.27 -12.65 -14.51
CA ALA A 216 -11.20 -12.84 -15.63
C ALA A 216 -11.87 -11.52 -16.03
N GLY A 217 -12.32 -10.73 -15.04
CA GLY A 217 -12.92 -9.43 -15.30
C GLY A 217 -11.97 -8.44 -15.99
N LEU A 218 -10.67 -8.46 -15.71
CA LEU A 218 -9.67 -7.68 -16.48
C LEU A 218 -9.62 -8.15 -17.95
N SER A 219 -9.62 -9.46 -18.17
CA SER A 219 -9.61 -10.02 -19.52
C SER A 219 -10.89 -9.66 -20.30
N ASP A 220 -12.05 -9.73 -19.64
CA ASP A 220 -13.34 -9.33 -20.22
C ASP A 220 -13.38 -7.84 -20.59
N ARG A 221 -12.65 -6.99 -19.85
CA ARG A 221 -12.48 -5.56 -20.13
C ARG A 221 -11.50 -5.30 -21.29
N GLY A 222 -10.78 -6.33 -21.78
CA GLY A 222 -9.87 -6.25 -22.92
C GLY A 222 -8.39 -6.13 -22.57
N PHE A 223 -8.01 -6.27 -21.31
CA PHE A 223 -6.60 -6.37 -20.94
C PHE A 223 -6.00 -7.66 -21.53
N LYS A 224 -4.82 -7.54 -22.17
CA LYS A 224 -4.10 -8.68 -22.70
C LYS A 224 -3.55 -9.55 -21.56
N GLU A 225 -3.35 -10.82 -21.81
CA GLU A 225 -2.82 -11.77 -20.82
C GLU A 225 -1.54 -11.23 -20.12
N MET A 226 -0.60 -10.68 -20.90
CA MET A 226 0.61 -10.07 -20.32
C MET A 226 0.32 -8.90 -19.39
N ASP A 227 -0.69 -8.09 -19.68
CA ASP A 227 -1.07 -6.93 -18.86
C ASP A 227 -1.77 -7.37 -17.58
N VAL A 228 -2.61 -8.41 -17.68
CA VAL A 228 -3.20 -9.08 -16.50
C VAL A 228 -2.09 -9.61 -15.59
N HIS A 229 -1.07 -10.27 -16.13
CA HIS A 229 0.08 -10.75 -15.36
C HIS A 229 0.89 -9.61 -14.69
N ARG A 230 1.04 -8.46 -15.38
CA ARG A 230 1.69 -7.29 -14.80
C ARG A 230 0.94 -6.78 -13.57
N ILE A 231 -0.38 -6.54 -13.75
CA ILE A 231 -1.27 -6.04 -12.68
C ILE A 231 -1.35 -7.06 -11.53
N ALA A 232 -1.44 -8.35 -11.84
CA ALA A 232 -1.56 -9.42 -10.85
C ALA A 232 -0.35 -9.56 -9.91
N GLY A 233 0.84 -9.05 -10.30
CA GLY A 233 1.98 -9.12 -9.39
C GLY A 233 3.35 -8.78 -9.98
N SER A 234 3.56 -8.84 -11.31
CA SER A 234 4.89 -8.58 -11.88
C SER A 234 5.37 -7.16 -11.63
N ASN A 235 4.45 -6.18 -11.59
CA ASN A 235 4.76 -4.80 -11.28
C ASN A 235 5.26 -4.65 -9.84
N TRP A 236 4.61 -5.30 -8.87
CA TRP A 236 5.05 -5.34 -7.47
C TRP A 236 6.43 -5.99 -7.34
N ARG A 237 6.65 -7.14 -7.99
CA ARG A 237 7.96 -7.81 -7.98
C ARG A 237 9.07 -6.92 -8.54
N ARG A 238 8.79 -6.17 -9.60
CA ARG A 238 9.74 -5.19 -10.16
C ARG A 238 10.15 -4.16 -9.11
N VAL A 239 9.18 -3.54 -8.43
CA VAL A 239 9.43 -2.49 -7.43
C VAL A 239 10.19 -3.02 -6.24
N PHE A 240 9.80 -4.17 -5.68
CA PHE A 240 10.53 -4.79 -4.58
C PHE A 240 11.96 -5.19 -4.97
N LYS A 241 12.17 -5.65 -6.21
CA LYS A 241 13.52 -5.98 -6.72
C LYS A 241 14.39 -4.73 -6.94
N GLN A 242 13.78 -3.64 -7.37
CA GLN A 242 14.50 -2.40 -7.71
C GLN A 242 14.84 -1.56 -6.48
N PHE A 243 13.93 -1.45 -5.53
CA PHE A 243 14.01 -0.54 -4.39
C PHE A 243 14.02 -1.26 -3.04
N GLY A 244 13.50 -2.49 -2.97
CA GLY A 244 13.57 -3.30 -1.76
C GLY A 244 14.99 -3.74 -1.48
N GLY A 245 15.40 -3.61 -0.23
CA GLY A 245 16.75 -3.97 0.21
C GLY A 245 17.09 -5.44 -0.03
N LYS A 246 18.34 -5.75 0.10
CA LYS A 246 18.94 -7.07 -0.14
C LYS A 246 18.16 -8.20 0.53
N ARG A 247 17.48 -9.01 -0.26
CA ARG A 247 17.08 -10.38 0.07
C ARG A 247 17.58 -11.31 -1.02
#